data_267b82ed27a24b63e731604d745f1d4c
#
_entry.id   267b82ed27a24b63e731604d745f1d4c
#
_cell.length_a   1.000
_cell.length_b   1.000
_cell.length_c   1.000
_cell.angle_alpha   90.00
_cell.angle_beta   90.00
_cell.angle_gamma   90.00
#
_symmetry.space_group_name_H-M   'P 1'
#
loop_
_entity.id
_entity.type
_entity.pdbx_description
1 polymer ?
#
loop_
_entity_poly.entity_id
_entity_poly.type
_entity_poly.pdbx_seq_one_letter_code
_entity_poly.pdbx_strand_id
1 'polypeptide(L)'
;MRVSPLRTAAEVLLATAHDPFARGTLRRPLLRGWTTDGASAWLGIDNEERTSYLSTLGDPAVVGALLAEILPELPPRQRLTVPRGTPARFPAWAGMDGVDWDFRWLPEPPPRQRGEERVQPVDDDVAVQELLAASSSRASAQPGDAAALRWVGVRDADGRLLACAADTSSATGVGHLSSIAVLPGARGQGLGTAVTAALTRTLFDEGTDIVTLGMYADNPEARALYDALGFRDDHPFTSGPLVVRGRW
;
A
#
# COMPACT_ATOMS: atom_id res chain seq x y z
N MET A 1 -11.89 -1.23 -28.10
CA MET A 1 -12.11 -1.80 -26.75
C MET A 1 -13.45 -1.27 -26.23
N ARG A 2 -14.28 -2.11 -25.58
CA ARG A 2 -15.54 -1.64 -24.99
C ARG A 2 -15.29 -1.34 -23.52
N VAL A 3 -15.44 -0.06 -23.14
CA VAL A 3 -15.32 0.37 -21.75
C VAL A 3 -16.72 0.51 -21.15
N SER A 4 -16.94 -0.09 -19.99
CA SER A 4 -18.19 -0.03 -19.22
C SER A 4 -17.99 0.75 -17.92
N PRO A 5 -18.91 1.64 -17.54
CA PRO A 5 -18.80 2.39 -16.30
C PRO A 5 -19.09 1.52 -15.08
N LEU A 6 -18.40 1.78 -13.97
CA LEU A 6 -18.67 1.26 -12.64
C LEU A 6 -19.06 2.43 -11.74
N ARG A 7 -20.19 2.33 -11.04
CA ARG A 7 -20.81 3.45 -10.30
C ARG A 7 -20.73 3.28 -8.79
N THR A 8 -20.48 2.05 -8.34
CA THR A 8 -20.46 1.71 -6.91
C THR A 8 -19.20 0.94 -6.56
N ALA A 9 -18.80 1.01 -5.29
CA ALA A 9 -17.70 0.18 -4.77
C ALA A 9 -17.98 -1.32 -4.95
N ALA A 10 -19.23 -1.75 -4.81
CA ALA A 10 -19.63 -3.14 -5.03
C ALA A 10 -19.40 -3.59 -6.48
N GLU A 11 -19.70 -2.73 -7.47
CA GLU A 11 -19.42 -3.04 -8.88
C GLU A 11 -17.92 -3.12 -9.16
N VAL A 12 -17.09 -2.28 -8.53
CA VAL A 12 -15.63 -2.38 -8.64
C VAL A 12 -15.13 -3.68 -8.03
N LEU A 13 -15.61 -4.06 -6.83
CA LEU A 13 -15.24 -5.31 -6.19
C LEU A 13 -15.61 -6.53 -7.04
N LEU A 14 -16.80 -6.53 -7.63
CA LEU A 14 -17.22 -7.61 -8.54
C LEU A 14 -16.34 -7.66 -9.80
N ALA A 15 -16.08 -6.51 -10.42
CA ALA A 15 -15.26 -6.43 -11.63
C ALA A 15 -13.78 -6.83 -11.39
N THR A 16 -13.32 -6.72 -10.16
CA THR A 16 -11.97 -7.11 -9.72
C THR A 16 -11.95 -8.45 -8.96
N ALA A 17 -13.03 -9.22 -8.98
CA ALA A 17 -13.16 -10.48 -8.25
C ALA A 17 -12.78 -10.37 -6.75
N HIS A 18 -13.17 -9.26 -6.11
CA HIS A 18 -12.86 -8.94 -4.71
C HIS A 18 -11.36 -8.92 -4.39
N ASP A 19 -10.56 -8.51 -5.35
CA ASP A 19 -9.11 -8.41 -5.22
C ASP A 19 -8.69 -7.66 -3.95
N PRO A 20 -7.68 -8.14 -3.18
CA PRO A 20 -7.21 -7.52 -1.94
C PRO A 20 -6.79 -6.05 -2.09
N PHE A 21 -6.17 -5.68 -3.21
CA PHE A 21 -5.79 -4.31 -3.50
C PHE A 21 -7.02 -3.41 -3.70
N ALA A 22 -8.02 -3.89 -4.45
CA ALA A 22 -9.27 -3.16 -4.64
C ALA A 22 -10.01 -2.97 -3.30
N ARG A 23 -10.08 -4.01 -2.46
CA ARG A 23 -10.66 -3.92 -1.10
C ARG A 23 -10.00 -2.83 -0.26
N GLY A 24 -8.68 -2.79 -0.24
CA GLY A 24 -7.91 -1.81 0.55
C GLY A 24 -8.01 -0.37 0.04
N THR A 25 -8.14 -0.16 -1.27
CA THR A 25 -8.15 1.17 -1.89
C THR A 25 -9.53 1.81 -1.99
N LEU A 26 -10.61 1.02 -1.95
CA LEU A 26 -12.00 1.51 -1.94
C LEU A 26 -12.44 2.15 -0.61
N ARG A 27 -11.54 2.33 0.33
CA ARG A 27 -11.74 3.13 1.55
C ARG A 27 -12.09 4.60 1.27
N ARG A 28 -11.62 5.13 0.12
CA ARG A 28 -11.95 6.48 -0.34
C ARG A 28 -13.30 6.49 -1.03
N PRO A 29 -14.08 7.58 -0.92
CA PRO A 29 -15.30 7.72 -1.69
C PRO A 29 -15.03 7.53 -3.19
N LEU A 30 -15.74 6.59 -3.82
CA LEU A 30 -15.65 6.33 -5.24
C LEU A 30 -16.30 7.50 -6.00
N LEU A 31 -15.55 8.12 -6.90
CA LEU A 31 -16.07 9.13 -7.80
C LEU A 31 -16.56 8.52 -9.12
N ARG A 32 -15.75 7.67 -9.72
CA ARG A 32 -16.02 6.99 -10.99
C ARG A 32 -15.21 5.70 -11.07
N GLY A 33 -15.74 4.73 -11.81
CA GLY A 33 -15.01 3.52 -12.15
C GLY A 33 -15.27 3.10 -13.59
N TRP A 34 -14.37 2.28 -14.12
CA TRP A 34 -14.40 1.76 -15.48
C TRP A 34 -13.88 0.33 -15.50
N THR A 35 -14.47 -0.48 -16.37
CA THR A 35 -13.96 -1.85 -16.62
C THR A 35 -14.03 -2.18 -18.10
N THR A 36 -13.14 -3.06 -18.49
CA THR A 36 -13.11 -3.69 -19.81
C THR A 36 -12.68 -5.14 -19.65
N ASP A 37 -12.67 -5.91 -20.72
CA ASP A 37 -12.11 -7.27 -20.68
C ASP A 37 -10.61 -7.21 -20.33
N GLY A 38 -10.25 -7.72 -19.16
CA GLY A 38 -8.88 -7.81 -18.64
C GLY A 38 -8.35 -6.58 -17.89
N ALA A 39 -9.14 -5.51 -17.65
CA ALA A 39 -8.71 -4.40 -16.83
C ALA A 39 -9.86 -3.65 -16.15
N SER A 40 -9.57 -3.09 -14.97
CA SER A 40 -10.47 -2.18 -14.24
C SER A 40 -9.70 -0.96 -13.73
N ALA A 41 -10.39 0.17 -13.65
CA ALA A 41 -9.88 1.42 -13.08
C ALA A 41 -10.95 2.04 -12.18
N TRP A 42 -10.54 2.66 -11.08
CA TRP A 42 -11.45 3.40 -10.20
C TRP A 42 -10.76 4.62 -9.60
N LEU A 43 -11.51 5.70 -9.58
CA LEU A 43 -11.09 7.01 -9.10
C LEU A 43 -11.72 7.27 -7.74
N GLY A 44 -10.90 7.40 -6.72
CA GLY A 44 -11.28 7.89 -5.40
C GLY A 44 -10.74 9.29 -5.15
N ILE A 45 -11.30 9.98 -4.17
CA ILE A 45 -10.81 11.29 -3.73
C ILE A 45 -10.39 11.26 -2.28
N ASP A 46 -9.29 11.93 -1.99
CA ASP A 46 -8.97 12.38 -0.65
C ASP A 46 -9.46 13.81 -0.48
N ASN A 47 -10.44 13.99 0.41
CA ASN A 47 -11.10 15.28 0.59
C ASN A 47 -10.21 16.29 1.32
N GLU A 48 -9.31 15.84 2.19
CA GLU A 48 -8.40 16.71 2.94
C GLU A 48 -7.29 17.25 2.02
N GLU A 49 -6.66 16.37 1.27
CA GLU A 49 -5.59 16.74 0.33
C GLU A 49 -6.13 17.33 -1.00
N ARG A 50 -7.42 17.17 -1.28
CA ARG A 50 -8.03 17.50 -2.59
C ARG A 50 -7.32 16.81 -3.76
N THR A 51 -6.78 15.64 -3.51
CA THR A 51 -6.04 14.81 -4.46
C THR A 51 -6.90 13.64 -4.90
N SER A 52 -6.97 13.39 -6.19
CA SER A 52 -7.64 12.24 -6.74
C SER A 52 -6.66 11.10 -6.92
N TYR A 53 -7.09 9.88 -6.57
CA TYR A 53 -6.32 8.66 -6.69
C TYR A 53 -6.98 7.73 -7.69
N LEU A 54 -6.31 7.47 -8.80
CA LEU A 54 -6.74 6.50 -9.79
C LEU A 54 -5.98 5.19 -9.56
N SER A 55 -6.71 4.17 -9.14
CA SER A 55 -6.20 2.81 -8.99
C SER A 55 -6.61 1.95 -10.16
N THR A 56 -5.74 1.05 -10.61
CA THR A 56 -6.03 0.13 -11.71
C THR A 56 -5.57 -1.28 -11.41
N LEU A 57 -6.24 -2.26 -12.00
CA LEU A 57 -5.85 -3.68 -12.02
C LEU A 57 -6.01 -4.22 -13.43
N GLY A 58 -5.17 -5.20 -13.79
CA GLY A 58 -5.23 -5.92 -15.05
C GLY A 58 -3.89 -6.01 -15.78
N ASP A 59 -3.92 -6.51 -17.02
CA ASP A 59 -2.73 -6.57 -17.88
C ASP A 59 -2.21 -5.16 -18.21
N PRO A 60 -0.89 -4.88 -18.11
CA PRO A 60 -0.32 -3.56 -18.37
C PRO A 60 -0.67 -2.97 -19.75
N ALA A 61 -0.83 -3.80 -20.78
CA ALA A 61 -1.20 -3.32 -22.11
C ALA A 61 -2.68 -2.92 -22.18
N VAL A 62 -3.56 -3.71 -21.52
CA VAL A 62 -4.99 -3.43 -21.47
C VAL A 62 -5.26 -2.21 -20.60
N VAL A 63 -4.57 -2.10 -19.45
CA VAL A 63 -4.64 -0.90 -18.59
C VAL A 63 -4.15 0.33 -19.34
N GLY A 64 -3.04 0.25 -20.08
CA GLY A 64 -2.55 1.36 -20.90
C GLY A 64 -3.57 1.83 -21.94
N ALA A 65 -4.24 0.89 -22.63
CA ALA A 65 -5.31 1.20 -23.58
C ALA A 65 -6.55 1.82 -22.90
N LEU A 66 -6.97 1.29 -21.73
CA LEU A 66 -8.05 1.86 -20.94
C LEU A 66 -7.73 3.29 -20.50
N LEU A 67 -6.52 3.52 -20.01
CA LEU A 67 -6.08 4.85 -19.57
C LEU A 67 -6.02 5.85 -20.72
N ALA A 68 -5.66 5.45 -21.95
CA ALA A 68 -5.67 6.34 -23.11
C ALA A 68 -7.08 6.88 -23.41
N GLU A 69 -8.13 6.12 -23.10
CA GLU A 69 -9.53 6.56 -23.29
C GLU A 69 -10.00 7.45 -22.12
N ILE A 70 -9.69 7.10 -20.87
CA ILE A 70 -10.30 7.78 -19.72
C ILE A 70 -9.51 8.99 -19.20
N LEU A 71 -8.17 9.03 -19.36
CA LEU A 71 -7.34 10.12 -18.84
C LEU A 71 -7.75 11.52 -19.32
N PRO A 72 -8.22 11.74 -20.59
CA PRO A 72 -8.67 13.04 -21.04
C PRO A 72 -9.87 13.61 -20.27
N GLU A 73 -10.67 12.75 -19.65
CA GLU A 73 -11.88 13.13 -18.92
C GLU A 73 -11.67 13.30 -17.41
N LEU A 74 -10.46 13.01 -16.91
CA LEU A 74 -10.19 13.03 -15.49
C LEU A 74 -9.86 14.43 -14.98
N PRO A 75 -10.14 14.75 -13.70
CA PRO A 75 -9.78 16.03 -13.10
C PRO A 75 -8.25 16.22 -13.09
N PRO A 76 -7.74 17.46 -13.04
CA PRO A 76 -6.31 17.72 -12.86
C PRO A 76 -5.85 17.26 -11.47
N ARG A 77 -4.53 17.02 -11.31
CA ARG A 77 -3.88 16.59 -10.06
C ARG A 77 -4.31 15.22 -9.60
N GLN A 78 -3.85 14.21 -10.32
CA GLN A 78 -4.09 12.82 -9.96
C GLN A 78 -2.80 12.13 -9.59
N ARG A 79 -2.93 11.22 -8.64
CA ARG A 79 -1.94 10.17 -8.42
C ARG A 79 -2.48 8.86 -8.98
N LEU A 80 -1.66 8.19 -9.75
CA LEU A 80 -2.00 6.92 -10.39
C LEU A 80 -1.29 5.79 -9.66
N THR A 81 -1.98 4.67 -9.54
CA THR A 81 -1.39 3.36 -9.25
C THR A 81 -1.75 2.43 -10.39
N VAL A 82 -0.74 1.97 -11.10
CA VAL A 82 -0.90 1.14 -12.30
C VAL A 82 0.01 -0.09 -12.21
N PRO A 83 -0.36 -1.23 -12.83
CA PRO A 83 0.54 -2.36 -12.96
C PRO A 83 1.88 -1.95 -13.57
N ARG A 84 2.98 -2.49 -13.05
CA ARG A 84 4.34 -2.17 -13.53
C ARG A 84 4.45 -2.44 -15.03
N GLY A 85 5.08 -1.52 -15.77
CA GLY A 85 5.17 -1.57 -17.24
C GLY A 85 4.05 -0.81 -17.97
N THR A 86 2.94 -0.45 -17.31
CA THR A 86 1.89 0.40 -17.89
C THR A 86 2.39 1.79 -18.33
N PRO A 87 3.27 2.51 -17.57
CA PRO A 87 3.72 3.84 -17.98
C PRO A 87 4.40 3.90 -19.34
N ALA A 88 5.05 2.82 -19.78
CA ALA A 88 5.65 2.74 -21.12
C ALA A 88 4.60 2.65 -22.26
N ARG A 89 3.33 2.49 -21.90
CA ARG A 89 2.19 2.36 -22.84
C ARG A 89 1.25 3.56 -22.81
N PHE A 90 1.61 4.59 -22.07
CA PHE A 90 0.83 5.82 -22.03
C PHE A 90 0.86 6.52 -23.40
N PRO A 91 -0.21 7.27 -23.76
CA PRO A 91 -0.18 8.11 -24.94
C PRO A 91 0.94 9.15 -24.82
N ALA A 92 1.48 9.62 -25.94
CA ALA A 92 2.66 10.50 -25.99
C ALA A 92 2.54 11.79 -25.14
N TRP A 93 1.32 12.25 -24.93
CA TRP A 93 1.02 13.45 -24.10
C TRP A 93 0.95 13.16 -22.60
N ALA A 94 0.93 11.91 -22.17
CA ALA A 94 0.87 11.52 -20.77
C ALA A 94 2.17 10.86 -20.34
N GLY A 95 2.49 11.01 -19.06
CA GLY A 95 3.62 10.37 -18.42
C GLY A 95 3.33 10.19 -16.92
N MET A 96 4.25 9.56 -16.22
CA MET A 96 4.20 9.39 -14.79
C MET A 96 5.60 9.49 -14.20
N ASP A 97 5.75 10.29 -13.16
CA ASP A 97 6.94 10.26 -12.30
C ASP A 97 6.62 9.35 -11.12
N GLY A 98 6.93 8.08 -11.29
CA GLY A 98 6.44 7.02 -10.41
C GLY A 98 7.55 6.21 -9.76
N VAL A 99 7.19 5.59 -8.63
CA VAL A 99 8.03 4.67 -7.88
C VAL A 99 7.45 3.27 -8.01
N ASP A 100 8.31 2.29 -8.26
CA ASP A 100 7.96 0.88 -8.31
C ASP A 100 7.86 0.29 -6.91
N TRP A 101 6.77 -0.43 -6.66
CA TRP A 101 6.51 -1.10 -5.41
C TRP A 101 5.68 -2.37 -5.64
N ASP A 102 5.64 -3.25 -4.63
CA ASP A 102 4.88 -4.48 -4.66
C ASP A 102 3.83 -4.44 -3.56
N PHE A 103 2.58 -4.70 -3.93
CA PHE A 103 1.49 -4.91 -2.99
C PHE A 103 1.52 -6.36 -2.53
N ARG A 104 1.43 -6.56 -1.21
CA ARG A 104 1.48 -7.89 -0.61
C ARG A 104 0.35 -8.09 0.38
N TRP A 105 -0.11 -9.30 0.54
CA TRP A 105 -1.23 -9.62 1.40
C TRP A 105 -1.17 -11.03 1.98
N LEU A 106 -1.84 -11.21 3.13
CA LEU A 106 -2.04 -12.49 3.82
C LEU A 106 -3.53 -12.73 4.05
N PRO A 107 -4.05 -13.96 3.78
CA PRO A 107 -5.42 -14.35 4.09
C PRO A 107 -5.58 -14.98 5.49
N GLU A 108 -4.48 -15.25 6.19
CA GLU A 108 -4.44 -15.92 7.48
C GLU A 108 -3.22 -15.48 8.30
N PRO A 109 -3.25 -15.59 9.64
CA PRO A 109 -2.13 -15.19 10.48
C PRO A 109 -0.87 -15.99 10.16
N PRO A 110 0.33 -15.36 10.12
CA PRO A 110 1.58 -16.07 9.93
C PRO A 110 1.89 -16.98 11.14
N PRO A 111 2.75 -18.00 10.99
CA PRO A 111 3.25 -18.76 12.14
C PRO A 111 3.93 -17.83 13.16
N ARG A 112 3.83 -18.19 14.46
CA ARG A 112 4.50 -17.40 15.52
C ARG A 112 5.99 -17.31 15.27
N GLN A 113 6.52 -16.11 15.50
CA GLN A 113 7.92 -15.77 15.28
C GLN A 113 8.64 -15.56 16.62
N ARG A 114 9.94 -15.84 16.65
CA ARG A 114 10.77 -15.54 17.81
C ARG A 114 10.83 -14.03 18.03
N GLY A 115 10.65 -13.59 19.25
CA GLY A 115 10.72 -12.18 19.64
C GLY A 115 9.39 -11.42 19.56
N GLU A 116 8.29 -12.06 19.11
CA GLU A 116 6.95 -11.44 19.16
C GLU A 116 6.53 -11.06 20.58
N GLU A 117 6.97 -11.82 21.59
CA GLU A 117 6.70 -11.56 23.00
C GLU A 117 7.32 -10.25 23.52
N ARG A 118 8.27 -9.68 22.78
CA ARG A 118 8.91 -8.40 23.09
C ARG A 118 8.19 -7.20 22.46
N VAL A 119 7.28 -7.46 21.52
CA VAL A 119 6.56 -6.39 20.81
C VAL A 119 5.51 -5.80 21.72
N GLN A 120 5.56 -4.47 21.91
CA GLN A 120 4.66 -3.72 22.77
C GLN A 120 4.07 -2.52 22.00
N PRO A 121 2.92 -1.98 22.43
CA PRO A 121 2.44 -0.69 21.95
C PRO A 121 3.49 0.42 22.17
N VAL A 122 3.54 1.38 21.26
CA VAL A 122 4.46 2.52 21.31
C VAL A 122 3.65 3.81 21.18
N ASP A 123 3.60 4.59 22.27
CA ASP A 123 2.92 5.89 22.35
C ASP A 123 3.92 7.07 22.33
N ASP A 124 5.18 6.79 21.95
CA ASP A 124 6.29 7.73 21.96
C ASP A 124 6.61 8.16 20.52
N ASP A 125 5.92 9.18 20.05
CA ASP A 125 6.06 9.72 18.70
C ASP A 125 7.49 10.18 18.40
N VAL A 126 8.22 10.71 19.41
CA VAL A 126 9.60 11.17 19.24
C VAL A 126 10.51 9.98 18.93
N ALA A 127 10.41 8.91 19.72
CA ALA A 127 11.21 7.70 19.49
C ALA A 127 10.91 7.05 18.13
N VAL A 128 9.64 7.03 17.69
CA VAL A 128 9.27 6.54 16.38
C VAL A 128 9.86 7.42 15.28
N GLN A 129 9.76 8.74 15.39
CA GLN A 129 10.30 9.67 14.40
C GLN A 129 11.83 9.53 14.27
N GLU A 130 12.55 9.45 15.39
CA GLU A 130 14.01 9.22 15.41
C GLU A 130 14.39 7.90 14.73
N LEU A 131 13.66 6.82 15.02
CA LEU A 131 13.88 5.52 14.41
C LEU A 131 13.64 5.57 12.90
N LEU A 132 12.53 6.16 12.44
CA LEU A 132 12.21 6.30 11.02
C LEU A 132 13.27 7.15 10.30
N ALA A 133 13.69 8.27 10.87
CA ALA A 133 14.72 9.13 10.31
C ALA A 133 16.06 8.39 10.15
N ALA A 134 16.40 7.52 11.08
CA ALA A 134 17.65 6.74 11.04
C ALA A 134 17.60 5.52 10.11
N SER A 135 16.40 5.01 9.78
CA SER A 135 16.26 3.69 9.14
C SER A 135 15.42 3.66 7.87
N SER A 136 14.50 4.60 7.67
CA SER A 136 13.54 4.57 6.55
C SER A 136 13.09 5.96 6.13
N SER A 137 13.90 6.66 5.34
CA SER A 137 13.58 7.99 4.80
C SER A 137 12.34 8.03 3.89
N ARG A 138 11.83 6.86 3.47
CA ARG A 138 10.64 6.70 2.61
C ARG A 138 9.46 6.08 3.36
N ALA A 139 9.43 6.16 4.69
CA ALA A 139 8.32 5.67 5.50
C ALA A 139 7.00 6.37 5.10
N SER A 140 5.95 5.60 4.85
CA SER A 140 4.67 6.09 4.32
C SER A 140 3.73 6.65 5.39
N ALA A 141 3.88 6.22 6.64
CA ALA A 141 3.19 6.78 7.80
C ALA A 141 4.21 7.43 8.73
N GLN A 142 3.82 8.54 9.34
CA GLN A 142 4.61 9.28 10.32
C GLN A 142 3.87 9.35 11.65
N PRO A 143 4.57 9.53 12.79
CA PRO A 143 3.93 9.84 14.05
C PRO A 143 3.05 11.10 13.93
N GLY A 144 1.86 11.04 14.52
CA GLY A 144 0.86 12.11 14.42
C GLY A 144 -0.01 12.09 13.17
N ASP A 145 0.26 11.23 12.18
CA ASP A 145 -0.63 11.04 11.04
C ASP A 145 -1.97 10.46 11.50
N ALA A 146 -3.08 11.08 11.13
CA ALA A 146 -4.42 10.58 11.45
C ALA A 146 -4.70 9.16 10.89
N ALA A 147 -3.96 8.75 9.86
CA ALA A 147 -4.03 7.42 9.28
C ALA A 147 -3.30 6.36 10.10
N ALA A 148 -2.38 6.73 10.98
CA ALA A 148 -1.66 5.81 11.86
C ALA A 148 -2.49 5.55 13.13
N LEU A 149 -3.23 4.46 13.17
CA LEU A 149 -4.14 4.12 14.27
C LEU A 149 -3.37 3.75 15.55
N ARG A 150 -2.22 3.11 15.38
CA ARG A 150 -1.31 2.72 16.47
C ARG A 150 0.07 2.38 15.94
N TRP A 151 1.04 2.44 16.83
CA TRP A 151 2.38 1.93 16.62
C TRP A 151 2.67 0.78 17.57
N VAL A 152 3.43 -0.21 17.08
CA VAL A 152 4.02 -1.27 17.90
C VAL A 152 5.53 -1.29 17.69
N GLY A 153 6.28 -1.80 18.68
CA GLY A 153 7.72 -1.83 18.54
C GLY A 153 8.42 -2.71 19.58
N VAL A 154 9.72 -2.79 19.42
CA VAL A 154 10.64 -3.49 20.36
C VAL A 154 11.65 -2.49 20.87
N ARG A 155 11.82 -2.44 22.21
CA ARG A 155 12.85 -1.64 22.87
C ARG A 155 13.97 -2.52 23.41
N ASP A 156 15.17 -1.94 23.57
CA ASP A 156 16.26 -2.57 24.32
C ASP A 156 16.12 -2.37 25.83
N ALA A 157 17.12 -2.84 26.60
CA ALA A 157 17.13 -2.72 28.06
C ALA A 157 17.22 -1.28 28.56
N ASP A 158 17.76 -0.36 27.75
CA ASP A 158 17.90 1.06 28.05
C ASP A 158 16.66 1.87 27.62
N GLY A 159 15.64 1.20 27.08
CA GLY A 159 14.38 1.81 26.64
C GLY A 159 14.42 2.41 25.22
N ARG A 160 15.51 2.27 24.49
CA ARG A 160 15.63 2.76 23.10
C ARG A 160 14.78 1.92 22.15
N LEU A 161 14.02 2.56 21.27
CA LEU A 161 13.22 1.87 20.25
C LEU A 161 14.14 1.31 19.15
N LEU A 162 14.11 -0.01 18.95
CA LEU A 162 14.95 -0.73 17.98
C LEU A 162 14.21 -1.07 16.68
N ALA A 163 12.90 -1.30 16.77
CA ALA A 163 12.05 -1.62 15.62
C ALA A 163 10.64 -1.11 15.86
N CYS A 164 9.93 -0.73 14.80
CA CYS A 164 8.53 -0.34 14.86
C CYS A 164 7.77 -0.80 13.63
N ALA A 165 6.44 -0.80 13.74
CA ALA A 165 5.48 -0.95 12.65
C ALA A 165 4.22 -0.14 12.99
N ALA A 166 3.57 0.45 11.97
CA ALA A 166 2.31 1.15 12.09
C ALA A 166 1.15 0.31 11.56
N ASP A 167 0.03 0.36 12.26
CA ASP A 167 -1.28 -0.01 11.74
C ASP A 167 -1.91 1.22 11.08
N THR A 168 -2.15 1.13 9.78
CA THR A 168 -2.83 2.16 8.98
C THR A 168 -4.09 1.61 8.32
N SER A 169 -4.74 0.66 8.98
CA SER A 169 -5.99 0.05 8.52
C SER A 169 -7.10 1.10 8.41
N SER A 170 -7.83 1.09 7.32
CA SER A 170 -8.88 2.09 7.06
C SER A 170 -10.07 1.55 6.27
N ALA A 171 -9.98 0.32 5.78
CA ALA A 171 -11.07 -0.37 5.10
C ALA A 171 -11.59 -1.51 5.98
N THR A 172 -12.91 -1.68 6.05
CA THR A 172 -13.53 -2.74 6.84
C THR A 172 -13.03 -4.13 6.40
N GLY A 173 -12.57 -4.93 7.34
CA GLY A 173 -12.06 -6.28 7.12
C GLY A 173 -10.68 -6.33 6.44
N VAL A 174 -9.99 -5.19 6.29
CA VAL A 174 -8.66 -5.13 5.69
C VAL A 174 -7.69 -4.45 6.64
N GLY A 175 -6.78 -5.23 7.21
CA GLY A 175 -5.63 -4.72 7.95
C GLY A 175 -4.56 -4.16 7.01
N HIS A 176 -3.89 -3.08 7.39
CA HIS A 176 -2.80 -2.53 6.59
C HIS A 176 -1.61 -2.12 7.45
N LEU A 177 -0.45 -2.71 7.17
CA LEU A 177 0.79 -2.38 7.83
C LEU A 177 1.59 -1.36 7.02
N SER A 178 2.13 -0.37 7.72
CA SER A 178 2.99 0.67 7.15
C SER A 178 4.23 0.92 8.00
N SER A 179 5.22 1.58 7.43
CA SER A 179 6.39 2.10 8.13
C SER A 179 7.09 1.09 9.05
N ILE A 180 7.22 -0.15 8.55
CA ILE A 180 7.99 -1.19 9.23
C ILE A 180 9.46 -0.84 9.13
N ALA A 181 10.11 -0.61 10.27
CA ALA A 181 11.48 -0.14 10.31
C ALA A 181 12.28 -0.78 11.44
N VAL A 182 13.59 -0.96 11.22
CA VAL A 182 14.55 -1.48 12.21
C VAL A 182 15.80 -0.61 12.17
N LEU A 183 16.26 -0.15 13.34
CA LEU A 183 17.51 0.60 13.45
C LEU A 183 18.66 -0.15 12.76
N PRO A 184 19.52 0.53 11.98
CA PRO A 184 20.62 -0.13 11.26
C PRO A 184 21.47 -1.05 12.14
N GLY A 185 21.84 -0.62 13.34
CA GLY A 185 22.63 -1.41 14.29
C GLY A 185 21.90 -2.60 14.95
N ALA A 186 20.58 -2.71 14.76
CA ALA A 186 19.76 -3.79 15.31
C ALA A 186 19.23 -4.74 14.21
N ARG A 187 19.63 -4.56 12.96
CA ARG A 187 19.28 -5.45 11.86
C ARG A 187 19.87 -6.85 12.02
N GLY A 188 19.31 -7.83 11.33
CA GLY A 188 19.75 -9.23 11.40
C GLY A 188 19.35 -9.98 12.68
N GLN A 189 18.64 -9.35 13.61
CA GLN A 189 18.18 -9.94 14.87
C GLN A 189 16.73 -10.44 14.84
N GLY A 190 16.08 -10.46 13.69
CA GLY A 190 14.69 -10.88 13.53
C GLY A 190 13.64 -9.87 14.00
N LEU A 191 14.03 -8.65 14.39
CA LEU A 191 13.11 -7.66 14.94
C LEU A 191 12.04 -7.20 13.95
N GLY A 192 12.40 -7.01 12.68
CA GLY A 192 11.44 -6.67 11.63
C GLY A 192 10.38 -7.76 11.44
N THR A 193 10.80 -9.03 11.45
CA THR A 193 9.90 -10.18 11.39
C THR A 193 8.98 -10.21 12.60
N ALA A 194 9.51 -9.98 13.80
CA ALA A 194 8.75 -10.00 15.04
C ALA A 194 7.65 -8.91 15.07
N VAL A 195 7.99 -7.64 14.76
CA VAL A 195 6.98 -6.56 14.77
C VAL A 195 5.93 -6.74 13.68
N THR A 196 6.33 -7.22 12.49
CA THR A 196 5.39 -7.52 11.40
C THR A 196 4.44 -8.63 11.78
N ALA A 197 4.96 -9.77 12.28
CA ALA A 197 4.15 -10.92 12.64
C ALA A 197 3.20 -10.61 13.81
N ALA A 198 3.69 -9.92 14.86
CA ALA A 198 2.89 -9.54 16.02
C ALA A 198 1.72 -8.62 15.61
N LEU A 199 1.99 -7.55 14.85
CA LEU A 199 0.94 -6.63 14.41
C LEU A 199 -0.05 -7.32 13.46
N THR A 200 0.44 -8.12 12.50
CA THR A 200 -0.41 -8.91 11.61
C THR A 200 -1.36 -9.81 12.39
N ARG A 201 -0.85 -10.53 13.40
CA ARG A 201 -1.66 -11.40 14.22
C ARG A 201 -2.71 -10.63 15.03
N THR A 202 -2.31 -9.50 15.63
CA THR A 202 -3.23 -8.63 16.34
C THR A 202 -4.39 -8.19 15.46
N LEU A 203 -4.13 -7.82 14.21
CA LEU A 203 -5.18 -7.42 13.27
C LEU A 203 -6.14 -8.57 12.95
N PHE A 204 -5.63 -9.79 12.75
CA PHE A 204 -6.50 -10.96 12.58
C PHE A 204 -7.32 -11.28 13.84
N ASP A 205 -6.72 -11.20 15.03
CA ASP A 205 -7.42 -11.43 16.31
C ASP A 205 -8.53 -10.37 16.53
N GLU A 206 -8.40 -9.19 15.95
CA GLU A 206 -9.41 -8.11 15.94
C GLU A 206 -10.46 -8.27 14.83
N GLY A 207 -10.36 -9.31 14.00
CA GLY A 207 -11.39 -9.69 13.03
C GLY A 207 -11.18 -9.16 11.62
N THR A 208 -9.96 -8.81 11.21
CA THR A 208 -9.70 -8.56 9.79
C THR A 208 -9.72 -9.87 9.00
N ASP A 209 -10.21 -9.82 7.74
CA ASP A 209 -10.22 -10.97 6.83
C ASP A 209 -8.89 -11.18 6.12
N ILE A 210 -8.17 -10.09 5.89
CA ILE A 210 -6.87 -10.07 5.21
C ILE A 210 -5.99 -8.98 5.82
N VAL A 211 -4.69 -9.19 5.78
CA VAL A 211 -3.70 -8.16 6.12
C VAL A 211 -2.82 -7.86 4.92
N THR A 212 -2.60 -6.58 4.67
CA THR A 212 -1.92 -6.06 3.48
C THR A 212 -0.75 -5.18 3.85
N LEU A 213 0.19 -5.03 2.94
CA LEU A 213 1.27 -4.03 3.03
C LEU A 213 1.77 -3.66 1.62
N GLY A 214 2.47 -2.53 1.54
CA GLY A 214 3.27 -2.15 0.38
C GLY A 214 4.76 -2.19 0.69
N MET A 215 5.58 -2.61 -0.28
CA MET A 215 7.03 -2.53 -0.18
C MET A 215 7.64 -1.96 -1.45
N TYR A 216 8.70 -1.17 -1.34
CA TYR A 216 9.44 -0.71 -2.52
C TYR A 216 10.10 -1.89 -3.23
N ALA A 217 10.05 -1.89 -4.56
CA ALA A 217 10.54 -3.00 -5.38
C ALA A 217 12.07 -3.22 -5.25
N ASP A 218 12.78 -2.15 -4.87
CA ASP A 218 14.23 -2.13 -4.65
C ASP A 218 14.65 -2.56 -3.24
N ASN A 219 13.78 -3.20 -2.46
CA ASN A 219 14.04 -3.62 -1.08
C ASN A 219 14.06 -5.17 -0.94
N PRO A 220 15.16 -5.84 -1.30
CA PRO A 220 15.24 -7.30 -1.23
C PRO A 220 15.17 -7.86 0.20
N GLU A 221 15.60 -7.08 1.20
CA GLU A 221 15.57 -7.48 2.61
C GLU A 221 14.11 -7.58 3.11
N ALA A 222 13.29 -6.57 2.79
CA ALA A 222 11.85 -6.59 3.11
C ALA A 222 11.14 -7.72 2.35
N ARG A 223 11.49 -7.95 1.07
CA ARG A 223 10.95 -9.06 0.29
C ARG A 223 11.18 -10.40 0.99
N ALA A 224 12.43 -10.70 1.36
CA ALA A 224 12.77 -11.96 2.03
C ALA A 224 12.01 -12.13 3.36
N LEU A 225 11.82 -11.04 4.13
CA LEU A 225 11.05 -11.03 5.37
C LEU A 225 9.58 -11.40 5.11
N TYR A 226 8.95 -10.72 4.15
CA TYR A 226 7.52 -10.94 3.87
C TYR A 226 7.26 -12.30 3.22
N ASP A 227 8.18 -12.78 2.37
CA ASP A 227 8.12 -14.15 1.83
C ASP A 227 8.17 -15.19 2.94
N ALA A 228 9.08 -15.03 3.92
CA ALA A 228 9.19 -15.93 5.06
C ALA A 228 7.94 -15.93 5.96
N LEU A 229 7.19 -14.83 6.02
CA LEU A 229 5.91 -14.73 6.72
C LEU A 229 4.71 -15.24 5.90
N GLY A 230 4.91 -15.58 4.60
CA GLY A 230 3.88 -16.10 3.71
C GLY A 230 3.05 -15.02 3.00
N PHE A 231 3.48 -13.76 3.02
CA PHE A 231 2.81 -12.72 2.23
C PHE A 231 2.89 -13.03 0.73
N ARG A 232 1.74 -13.02 0.06
CA ARG A 232 1.61 -13.23 -1.38
C ARG A 232 2.07 -12.00 -2.16
N ASP A 233 2.66 -12.23 -3.34
CA ASP A 233 3.24 -11.20 -4.22
C ASP A 233 2.51 -11.22 -5.58
N ASP A 234 1.32 -10.65 -5.60
CA ASP A 234 0.45 -10.76 -6.77
C ASP A 234 0.44 -9.48 -7.64
N HIS A 235 0.80 -8.31 -7.07
CA HIS A 235 0.65 -7.03 -7.76
C HIS A 235 1.88 -6.14 -7.71
N PRO A 236 2.76 -6.23 -8.71
CA PRO A 236 3.80 -5.23 -8.93
C PRO A 236 3.18 -3.96 -9.53
N PHE A 237 3.36 -2.83 -8.83
CA PHE A 237 2.82 -1.54 -9.23
C PHE A 237 3.90 -0.49 -9.50
N THR A 238 3.50 0.53 -10.26
CA THR A 238 4.15 1.85 -10.31
C THR A 238 3.13 2.90 -9.86
N SER A 239 3.50 3.75 -8.89
CA SER A 239 2.62 4.82 -8.39
C SER A 239 3.30 6.17 -8.41
N GLY A 240 2.57 7.20 -8.84
CA GLY A 240 3.08 8.56 -8.89
C GLY A 240 2.09 9.56 -9.47
N PRO A 241 2.46 10.84 -9.53
CA PRO A 241 1.63 11.86 -10.17
C PRO A 241 1.56 11.64 -11.68
N LEU A 242 0.37 11.90 -12.24
CA LEU A 242 0.22 12.03 -13.69
C LEU A 242 0.95 13.28 -14.18
N VAL A 243 1.82 13.11 -15.15
CA VAL A 243 2.53 14.18 -15.84
C VAL A 243 1.92 14.37 -17.23
N VAL A 244 1.36 15.55 -17.49
CA VAL A 244 0.84 15.90 -18.82
C VAL A 244 1.94 16.60 -19.61
N ARG A 245 2.33 16.03 -20.75
CA ARG A 245 3.37 16.56 -21.63
C ARG A 245 2.70 17.33 -22.78
N GLY A 246 2.92 18.63 -22.85
CA GLY A 246 2.62 19.43 -24.05
C GLY A 246 1.14 19.47 -24.47
N ARG A 247 0.23 19.90 -23.60
CA ARG A 247 -1.01 20.58 -24.01
C ARG A 247 -0.81 22.09 -23.85
N TRP A 248 -0.49 22.71 -24.93
CA TRP A 248 -0.59 24.19 -25.13
C TRP A 248 -1.62 24.45 -26.20
#